data_6d62eb0dd3ad36723a3de8cf3d8a1926
#
_entry.id   6d62eb0dd3ad36723a3de8cf3d8a1926
#
_cell.length_a   1.000
_cell.length_b   1.000
_cell.length_c   1.000
_cell.angle_alpha   90.00
_cell.angle_beta   90.00
_cell.angle_gamma   90.00
#
_symmetry.space_group_name_H-M   'P 1'
#
loop_
_entity.id
_entity.type
_entity.pdbx_description
1 polymer ?
#
loop_
_entity_poly.entity_id
_entity_poly.type
_entity_poly.pdbx_seq_one_letter_code
_entity_poly.pdbx_strand_id
1 'polypeptide(L)'
;NQGFNQSPLNSILTGKLGESDETQRLILKSPSVLLPVFEYVKDYSIKNKIDINQLTFKKWVEEDLVIDYKKGSTVLNVKYQNIDKDLILDVLNLISSKYKNYSKKDTEKTLTKTRIYLEKQKILMEKKSSESNSKFNEFSIANGLGNIDGFIGLGKAKMRDDIMRNSNDILKIDRNPI
;
A
#
# COMPACT_ATOMS: atom_id res chain seq x y z
N ASN A 1 -2.93 -31.40 -7.12
CA ASN A 1 -3.44 -30.05 -7.47
C ASN A 1 -3.67 -29.27 -6.17
N GLN A 2 -2.61 -28.75 -5.59
CA GLN A 2 -2.75 -27.77 -4.50
C GLN A 2 -2.76 -26.39 -5.15
N GLY A 3 -3.90 -25.72 -5.03
CA GLY A 3 -4.13 -24.39 -5.54
C GLY A 3 -3.06 -23.42 -5.04
N PHE A 4 -2.48 -22.67 -5.95
CA PHE A 4 -1.69 -21.47 -5.67
C PHE A 4 -2.61 -20.45 -4.99
N ASN A 5 -2.79 -20.61 -3.70
CA ASN A 5 -3.50 -19.64 -2.86
C ASN A 5 -2.78 -18.31 -2.97
N GLN A 6 -3.52 -17.37 -3.47
CA GLN A 6 -3.36 -15.91 -3.54
C GLN A 6 -2.16 -15.38 -2.76
N SER A 7 -0.97 -15.47 -3.37
CA SER A 7 0.21 -14.86 -2.78
C SER A 7 0.06 -13.34 -2.86
N PRO A 8 0.60 -12.58 -1.91
CA PRO A 8 0.63 -11.11 -1.96
C PRO A 8 1.15 -10.56 -3.29
N LEU A 9 1.99 -11.33 -4.00
CA LEU A 9 2.47 -11.05 -5.35
C LEU A 9 1.34 -10.94 -6.39
N ASN A 10 0.27 -11.72 -6.26
CA ASN A 10 -0.84 -11.67 -7.23
C ASN A 10 -1.60 -10.35 -7.14
N SER A 11 -1.73 -9.78 -5.96
CA SER A 11 -2.32 -8.46 -5.74
C SER A 11 -1.44 -7.33 -6.32
N ILE A 12 -0.12 -7.50 -6.25
CA ILE A 12 0.86 -6.55 -6.81
C ILE A 12 0.86 -6.62 -8.34
N LEU A 13 0.92 -7.84 -8.91
CA LEU A 13 0.96 -8.08 -10.36
C LEU A 13 -0.34 -7.70 -11.07
N THR A 14 -1.48 -7.82 -10.40
CA THR A 14 -2.80 -7.48 -10.96
C THR A 14 -3.16 -6.01 -10.79
N GLY A 15 -2.27 -5.19 -10.21
CA GLY A 15 -2.56 -3.78 -9.93
C GLY A 15 -3.67 -3.57 -8.89
N LYS A 16 -4.12 -4.64 -8.22
CA LYS A 16 -5.09 -4.59 -7.13
C LYS A 16 -4.46 -4.23 -5.78
N LEU A 17 -3.43 -3.39 -5.80
CA LEU A 17 -2.94 -2.69 -4.60
C LEU A 17 -3.92 -1.59 -4.14
N GLY A 18 -4.94 -1.30 -4.94
CA GLY A 18 -6.06 -0.45 -4.54
C GLY A 18 -7.00 -1.25 -3.64
N GLU A 19 -7.18 -0.77 -2.42
CA GLU A 19 -8.32 -1.15 -1.60
C GLU A 19 -9.59 -1.05 -2.45
N SER A 20 -10.54 -1.98 -2.26
CA SER A 20 -11.84 -1.87 -2.95
C SER A 20 -12.47 -0.53 -2.57
N ASP A 21 -13.24 0.07 -3.48
CA ASP A 21 -13.94 1.34 -3.26
C ASP A 21 -14.69 1.35 -1.92
N GLU A 22 -15.28 0.21 -1.55
CA GLU A 22 -15.95 0.04 -0.26
C GLU A 22 -14.99 0.12 0.93
N THR A 23 -13.79 -0.46 0.83
CA THR A 23 -12.77 -0.37 1.87
C THR A 23 -12.32 1.07 2.09
N GLN A 24 -12.09 1.84 1.02
CA GLN A 24 -11.72 3.25 1.14
C GLN A 24 -12.83 4.08 1.80
N ARG A 25 -14.08 3.79 1.48
CA ARG A 25 -15.24 4.43 2.12
C ARG A 25 -15.30 4.12 3.62
N LEU A 26 -15.10 2.85 4.00
CA LEU A 26 -15.08 2.43 5.41
C LEU A 26 -13.92 3.06 6.17
N ILE A 27 -12.75 3.15 5.57
CA ILE A 27 -11.59 3.84 6.15
C ILE A 27 -11.90 5.31 6.39
N LEU A 28 -12.45 6.01 5.40
CA LEU A 28 -12.79 7.42 5.55
C LEU A 28 -13.85 7.64 6.64
N LYS A 29 -14.81 6.72 6.80
CA LYS A 29 -15.81 6.74 7.89
C LYS A 29 -15.28 6.29 9.24
N SER A 30 -14.05 5.77 9.28
CA SER A 30 -13.50 5.22 10.51
C SER A 30 -13.25 6.31 11.56
N PRO A 31 -13.39 5.98 12.85
CA PRO A 31 -13.03 6.90 13.94
C PRO A 31 -11.58 7.39 13.84
N SER A 32 -10.65 6.58 13.31
CA SER A 32 -9.25 6.97 13.14
C SER A 32 -9.06 8.19 12.24
N VAL A 33 -9.96 8.41 11.28
CA VAL A 33 -9.94 9.55 10.36
C VAL A 33 -10.85 10.66 10.86
N LEU A 34 -12.09 10.33 11.24
CA LEU A 34 -13.13 11.33 11.51
C LEU A 34 -13.17 11.84 12.95
N LEU A 35 -12.67 11.09 13.95
CA LEU A 35 -12.71 11.54 15.34
C LEU A 35 -11.94 12.87 15.57
N PRO A 36 -10.72 13.03 15.05
CA PRO A 36 -10.01 14.32 15.17
C PRO A 36 -10.73 15.48 14.47
N VAL A 37 -11.52 15.19 13.44
CA VAL A 37 -12.34 16.19 12.74
C VAL A 37 -13.55 16.57 13.61
N PHE A 38 -14.19 15.59 14.19
CA PHE A 38 -15.30 15.81 15.12
C PHE A 38 -14.89 16.61 16.36
N GLU A 39 -13.71 16.32 16.92
CA GLU A 39 -13.14 17.11 18.02
C GLU A 39 -12.97 18.58 17.62
N TYR A 40 -12.46 18.84 16.42
CA TYR A 40 -12.37 20.20 15.89
C TYR A 40 -13.75 20.87 15.79
N VAL A 41 -14.77 20.17 15.26
CA VAL A 41 -16.15 20.69 15.17
C VAL A 41 -16.71 21.01 16.57
N LYS A 42 -16.45 20.13 17.54
CA LYS A 42 -16.87 20.32 18.92
C LYS A 42 -16.21 21.54 19.55
N ASP A 43 -14.90 21.68 19.42
CA ASP A 43 -14.13 22.82 19.94
C ASP A 43 -14.58 24.15 19.30
N TYR A 44 -14.81 24.14 17.99
CA TYR A 44 -15.37 25.28 17.27
C TYR A 44 -16.75 25.67 17.81
N SER A 45 -17.64 24.70 18.03
CA SER A 45 -18.98 24.92 18.56
C SER A 45 -18.94 25.53 19.96
N ILE A 46 -18.07 25.00 20.84
CA ILE A 46 -17.86 25.52 22.18
C ILE A 46 -17.39 26.99 22.13
N LYS A 47 -16.38 27.29 21.28
CA LYS A 47 -15.83 28.62 21.13
C LYS A 47 -16.85 29.65 20.65
N ASN A 48 -17.75 29.22 19.77
CA ASN A 48 -18.82 30.07 19.22
C ASN A 48 -20.14 30.02 20.00
N LYS A 49 -20.13 29.39 21.20
CA LYS A 49 -21.30 29.27 22.09
C LYS A 49 -22.50 28.57 21.44
N ILE A 50 -22.25 27.64 20.51
CA ILE A 50 -23.26 26.80 19.89
C ILE A 50 -23.59 25.66 20.86
N ASP A 51 -24.86 25.34 20.99
CA ASP A 51 -25.29 24.23 21.88
C ASP A 51 -24.78 22.88 21.37
N ILE A 52 -24.05 22.17 22.23
CA ILE A 52 -23.43 20.87 21.93
C ILE A 52 -24.08 19.70 22.66
N ASN A 53 -25.18 19.92 23.41
CA ASN A 53 -25.79 18.91 24.29
C ASN A 53 -26.22 17.66 23.52
N GLN A 54 -26.55 17.79 22.22
CA GLN A 54 -26.95 16.67 21.36
C GLN A 54 -25.89 16.29 20.33
N LEU A 55 -24.72 16.94 20.34
CA LEU A 55 -23.64 16.71 19.39
C LEU A 55 -22.85 15.46 19.80
N THR A 56 -23.15 14.34 19.20
CA THR A 56 -22.40 13.09 19.35
C THR A 56 -21.70 12.72 18.06
N PHE A 57 -20.57 12.01 18.16
CA PHE A 57 -19.82 11.57 16.99
C PHE A 57 -20.69 10.76 16.01
N LYS A 58 -21.48 9.84 16.51
CA LYS A 58 -22.37 9.00 15.69
C LYS A 58 -23.39 9.85 14.93
N LYS A 59 -24.07 10.75 15.62
CA LYS A 59 -25.09 11.62 15.03
C LYS A 59 -24.48 12.54 13.97
N TRP A 60 -23.35 13.16 14.29
CA TRP A 60 -22.61 14.02 13.35
C TRP A 60 -22.21 13.27 12.05
N VAL A 61 -21.72 12.01 12.16
CA VAL A 61 -21.36 11.20 10.98
C VAL A 61 -22.58 10.80 10.16
N GLU A 62 -23.71 10.51 10.80
CA GLU A 62 -24.92 10.03 10.14
C GLU A 62 -25.76 11.16 9.55
N GLU A 63 -25.83 12.32 10.19
CA GLU A 63 -26.71 13.42 9.79
C GLU A 63 -26.01 14.50 8.96
N ASP A 64 -24.78 14.88 9.35
CA ASP A 64 -24.07 16.02 8.75
C ASP A 64 -23.11 15.62 7.63
N LEU A 65 -22.73 14.33 7.53
CA LEU A 65 -21.69 13.86 6.65
C LEU A 65 -22.19 12.81 5.66
N VAL A 66 -22.09 13.07 4.37
CA VAL A 66 -22.38 12.09 3.32
C VAL A 66 -21.11 11.70 2.61
N ILE A 67 -20.78 10.41 2.63
CA ILE A 67 -19.61 9.83 1.97
C ILE A 67 -20.08 8.72 1.05
N ASP A 68 -19.98 8.95 -0.25
CA ASP A 68 -20.41 8.04 -1.29
C ASP A 68 -19.45 8.00 -2.48
N TYR A 69 -19.60 7.00 -3.33
CA TYR A 69 -18.92 6.92 -4.62
C TYR A 69 -19.85 7.44 -5.74
N LYS A 70 -19.27 8.18 -6.66
CA LYS A 70 -19.98 8.48 -7.90
C LYS A 70 -20.17 7.17 -8.67
N LYS A 71 -21.42 6.82 -8.98
CA LYS A 71 -21.78 5.57 -9.68
C LYS A 71 -20.92 5.38 -10.93
N GLY A 72 -20.23 4.23 -11.03
CA GLY A 72 -19.36 3.89 -12.15
C GLY A 72 -17.99 4.61 -12.17
N SER A 73 -17.56 5.16 -11.04
CA SER A 73 -16.29 5.90 -10.90
C SER A 73 -15.60 5.53 -9.60
N THR A 74 -14.28 5.62 -9.57
CA THR A 74 -13.44 5.50 -8.35
C THR A 74 -13.38 6.81 -7.55
N VAL A 75 -14.16 7.82 -7.93
CA VAL A 75 -14.17 9.12 -7.25
C VAL A 75 -15.03 9.05 -6.00
N LEU A 76 -14.39 9.30 -4.85
CA LEU A 76 -15.03 9.40 -3.56
C LEU A 76 -15.57 10.82 -3.35
N ASN A 77 -16.88 10.95 -3.14
CA ASN A 77 -17.54 12.21 -2.84
C ASN A 77 -17.71 12.34 -1.33
N VAL A 78 -17.34 13.50 -0.81
CA VAL A 78 -17.56 13.87 0.58
C VAL A 78 -18.38 15.16 0.60
N LYS A 79 -19.53 15.13 1.27
CA LYS A 79 -20.38 16.29 1.48
C LYS A 79 -20.54 16.51 2.97
N TYR A 80 -20.41 17.73 3.40
CA TYR A 80 -20.62 18.14 4.78
C TYR A 80 -21.69 19.26 4.82
N GLN A 81 -22.61 19.16 5.75
CA GLN A 81 -23.68 20.15 5.92
C GLN A 81 -23.53 20.81 7.31
N ASN A 82 -23.59 22.13 7.29
CA ASN A 82 -23.62 22.93 8.51
C ASN A 82 -24.25 24.31 8.23
N ILE A 83 -24.78 24.95 9.26
CA ILE A 83 -25.34 26.32 9.15
C ILE A 83 -24.21 27.33 8.94
N ASP A 84 -23.06 27.10 9.58
CA ASP A 84 -21.89 27.96 9.48
C ASP A 84 -21.04 27.60 8.24
N LYS A 85 -20.97 28.53 7.29
CA LYS A 85 -20.24 28.34 6.03
C LYS A 85 -18.72 28.26 6.22
N ASP A 86 -18.18 28.98 7.19
CA ASP A 86 -16.73 29.01 7.42
C ASP A 86 -16.29 27.65 7.98
N LEU A 87 -17.09 27.04 8.85
CA LEU A 87 -16.84 25.71 9.37
C LEU A 87 -16.85 24.62 8.28
N ILE A 88 -17.69 24.76 7.25
CA ILE A 88 -17.82 23.77 6.19
C ILE A 88 -16.48 23.55 5.46
N LEU A 89 -15.82 24.62 5.06
CA LEU A 89 -14.57 24.55 4.33
C LEU A 89 -13.45 23.95 5.17
N ASP A 90 -13.35 24.38 6.42
CA ASP A 90 -12.34 23.88 7.36
C ASP A 90 -12.51 22.38 7.62
N VAL A 91 -13.74 21.92 7.84
CA VAL A 91 -14.04 20.50 8.07
C VAL A 91 -13.69 19.67 6.85
N LEU A 92 -14.06 20.09 5.64
CA LEU A 92 -13.74 19.35 4.41
C LEU A 92 -12.23 19.28 4.17
N ASN A 93 -11.50 20.36 4.39
CA ASN A 93 -10.04 20.39 4.30
C ASN A 93 -9.39 19.47 5.34
N LEU A 94 -9.91 19.48 6.56
CA LEU A 94 -9.40 18.62 7.62
C LEU A 94 -9.67 17.15 7.36
N ILE A 95 -10.86 16.77 6.87
CA ILE A 95 -11.18 15.41 6.42
C ILE A 95 -10.19 14.96 5.34
N SER A 96 -10.00 15.78 4.31
CA SER A 96 -9.07 15.50 3.20
C SER A 96 -7.64 15.27 3.72
N SER A 97 -7.15 16.14 4.59
CA SER A 97 -5.81 16.06 5.19
C SER A 97 -5.65 14.79 6.04
N LYS A 98 -6.63 14.49 6.91
CA LYS A 98 -6.58 13.31 7.78
C LYS A 98 -6.64 12.02 6.97
N TYR A 99 -7.50 11.95 5.96
CA TYR A 99 -7.58 10.80 5.06
C TYR A 99 -6.28 10.60 4.26
N LYS A 100 -5.73 11.67 3.67
CA LYS A 100 -4.45 11.61 2.94
C LYS A 100 -3.32 11.07 3.83
N ASN A 101 -3.23 11.57 5.06
CA ASN A 101 -2.21 11.11 6.01
C ASN A 101 -2.41 9.64 6.42
N TYR A 102 -3.65 9.23 6.62
CA TYR A 102 -3.97 7.83 6.91
C TYR A 102 -3.58 6.92 5.74
N SER A 103 -4.05 7.25 4.54
CA SER A 103 -3.76 6.49 3.32
C SER A 103 -2.27 6.38 3.03
N LYS A 104 -1.52 7.48 3.23
CA LYS A 104 -0.06 7.48 3.09
C LYS A 104 0.59 6.48 4.06
N LYS A 105 0.23 6.53 5.34
CA LYS A 105 0.77 5.61 6.36
C LYS A 105 0.44 4.15 6.06
N ASP A 106 -0.76 3.88 5.59
CA ASP A 106 -1.19 2.52 5.26
C ASP A 106 -0.45 1.99 4.03
N THR A 107 -0.29 2.82 3.00
CA THR A 107 0.52 2.49 1.82
C THR A 107 1.98 2.21 2.21
N GLU A 108 2.61 3.05 3.00
CA GLU A 108 4.00 2.86 3.47
C GLU A 108 4.14 1.55 4.27
N LYS A 109 3.18 1.25 5.14
CA LYS A 109 3.17 0.00 5.92
C LYS A 109 3.03 -1.23 5.02
N THR A 110 2.19 -1.15 4.00
CA THR A 110 1.97 -2.23 3.03
C THR A 110 3.22 -2.44 2.17
N LEU A 111 3.83 -1.37 1.66
CA LEU A 111 5.09 -1.43 0.91
C LEU A 111 6.22 -2.05 1.74
N THR A 112 6.35 -1.66 3.00
CA THR A 112 7.35 -2.21 3.91
C THR A 112 7.16 -3.71 4.12
N LYS A 113 5.93 -4.15 4.38
CA LYS A 113 5.61 -5.58 4.52
C LYS A 113 5.91 -6.36 3.24
N THR A 114 5.55 -5.81 2.09
CA THR A 114 5.80 -6.41 0.79
C THR A 114 7.30 -6.53 0.51
N ARG A 115 8.08 -5.49 0.81
CA ARG A 115 9.54 -5.52 0.67
C ARG A 115 10.17 -6.61 1.52
N ILE A 116 9.80 -6.71 2.79
CA ILE A 116 10.30 -7.76 3.70
C ILE A 116 9.95 -9.15 3.18
N TYR A 117 8.73 -9.33 2.67
CA TYR A 117 8.30 -10.60 2.08
C TYR A 117 9.14 -10.96 0.85
N LEU A 118 9.34 -10.03 -0.08
CA LEU A 118 10.13 -10.24 -1.29
C LEU A 118 11.60 -10.56 -0.97
N GLU A 119 12.16 -9.89 0.02
CA GLU A 119 13.54 -10.14 0.47
C GLU A 119 13.71 -11.56 1.04
N LYS A 120 12.74 -12.01 1.85
CA LYS A 120 12.71 -13.40 2.33
C LYS A 120 12.56 -14.41 1.18
N GLN A 121 11.73 -14.14 0.19
CA GLN A 121 11.57 -15.00 -0.98
C GLN A 121 12.85 -15.04 -1.82
N LYS A 122 13.53 -13.91 -2.00
CA LYS A 122 14.81 -13.84 -2.68
C LYS A 122 15.84 -14.76 -2.02
N ILE A 123 16.05 -14.64 -0.71
CA ILE A 123 16.99 -15.47 0.05
C ILE A 123 16.64 -16.96 -0.11
N LEU A 124 15.36 -17.31 -0.01
CA LEU A 124 14.90 -18.69 -0.18
C LEU A 124 15.23 -19.24 -1.57
N MET A 125 15.00 -18.43 -2.62
CA MET A 125 15.27 -18.83 -4.01
C MET A 125 16.77 -18.94 -4.29
N GLU A 126 17.59 -18.03 -3.74
CA GLU A 126 19.05 -18.10 -3.84
C GLU A 126 19.57 -19.39 -3.17
N LYS A 127 19.05 -19.75 -1.98
CA LYS A 127 19.40 -21.00 -1.32
C LYS A 127 19.03 -22.22 -2.17
N LYS A 128 17.78 -22.28 -2.66
CA LYS A 128 17.32 -23.37 -3.53
C LYS A 128 18.15 -23.50 -4.81
N SER A 129 18.50 -22.37 -5.41
CA SER A 129 19.35 -22.33 -6.60
C SER A 129 20.75 -22.86 -6.30
N SER A 130 21.34 -22.46 -5.20
CA SER A 130 22.65 -22.96 -4.75
C SER A 130 22.64 -24.47 -4.48
N GLU A 131 21.63 -24.95 -3.76
CA GLU A 131 21.45 -26.39 -3.48
C GLU A 131 21.27 -27.20 -4.75
N SER A 132 20.47 -26.70 -5.71
CA SER A 132 20.26 -27.33 -7.01
C SER A 132 21.55 -27.40 -7.83
N ASN A 133 22.33 -26.32 -7.84
CA ASN A 133 23.62 -26.27 -8.52
C ASN A 133 24.64 -27.24 -7.90
N SER A 134 24.67 -27.36 -6.56
CA SER A 134 25.53 -28.32 -5.89
C SER A 134 25.18 -29.76 -6.27
N LYS A 135 23.89 -30.10 -6.21
CA LYS A 135 23.42 -31.44 -6.62
C LYS A 135 23.72 -31.74 -8.08
N PHE A 136 23.57 -30.73 -8.97
CA PHE A 136 23.92 -30.90 -10.37
C PHE A 136 25.43 -31.15 -10.56
N ASN A 137 26.27 -30.41 -9.86
CA ASN A 137 27.72 -30.59 -9.91
C ASN A 137 28.13 -31.99 -9.39
N GLU A 138 27.57 -32.41 -8.25
CA GLU A 138 27.81 -33.75 -7.68
C GLU A 138 27.41 -34.86 -8.67
N PHE A 139 26.23 -34.72 -9.28
CA PHE A 139 25.76 -35.66 -10.30
C PHE A 139 26.67 -35.69 -11.53
N SER A 140 27.13 -34.52 -11.99
CA SER A 140 28.02 -34.39 -13.16
C SER A 140 29.38 -35.06 -12.90
N ILE A 141 29.94 -34.87 -11.71
CA ILE A 141 31.20 -35.50 -11.30
C ILE A 141 31.01 -37.03 -11.20
N ALA A 142 29.95 -37.48 -10.55
CA ALA A 142 29.68 -38.91 -10.34
C ALA A 142 29.48 -39.69 -11.66
N ASN A 143 28.96 -39.03 -12.70
CA ASN A 143 28.70 -39.64 -14.00
C ASN A 143 29.78 -39.32 -15.07
N GLY A 144 30.94 -38.79 -14.66
CA GLY A 144 32.05 -38.53 -15.60
C GLY A 144 31.75 -37.43 -16.63
N LEU A 145 30.73 -36.60 -16.41
CA LEU A 145 30.34 -35.49 -17.28
C LEU A 145 31.28 -34.27 -17.07
N GLY A 146 32.57 -34.54 -16.89
CA GLY A 146 33.57 -33.55 -16.51
C GLY A 146 33.59 -32.30 -17.42
N ASN A 147 33.70 -31.14 -16.77
CA ASN A 147 33.92 -29.81 -17.33
C ASN A 147 32.81 -29.17 -18.18
N ILE A 148 31.64 -29.03 -17.58
CA ILE A 148 30.64 -28.04 -18.02
C ILE A 148 30.89 -26.66 -17.36
N ASP A 149 32.00 -26.48 -16.67
CA ASP A 149 32.34 -25.24 -15.93
C ASP A 149 32.33 -23.96 -16.82
N GLY A 150 32.64 -24.06 -18.11
CA GLY A 150 32.56 -22.94 -19.03
C GLY A 150 31.13 -22.44 -19.28
N PHE A 151 30.14 -23.31 -19.24
CA PHE A 151 28.76 -22.95 -19.56
C PHE A 151 28.00 -22.34 -18.36
N ILE A 152 28.28 -22.83 -17.15
CA ILE A 152 27.66 -22.32 -15.91
C ILE A 152 28.27 -20.96 -15.50
N GLY A 153 29.56 -20.74 -15.79
CA GLY A 153 30.24 -19.49 -15.54
C GLY A 153 29.67 -18.31 -16.36
N LEU A 154 29.36 -18.57 -17.63
CA LEU A 154 28.74 -17.57 -18.52
C LEU A 154 27.31 -17.19 -18.10
N GLY A 155 26.52 -18.13 -17.63
CA GLY A 155 25.16 -17.87 -17.12
C GLY A 155 25.16 -17.00 -15.84
N LYS A 156 26.09 -17.27 -14.91
CA LYS A 156 26.23 -16.50 -13.68
C LYS A 156 26.73 -15.08 -13.92
N ALA A 157 27.69 -14.90 -14.83
CA ALA A 157 28.21 -13.57 -15.18
C ALA A 157 27.12 -12.72 -15.85
N LYS A 158 26.40 -13.28 -16.82
CA LYS A 158 25.33 -12.57 -17.53
C LYS A 158 24.16 -12.20 -16.62
N MET A 159 23.75 -13.09 -15.71
CA MET A 159 22.67 -12.83 -14.78
C MET A 159 23.05 -11.77 -13.72
N ARG A 160 24.33 -11.72 -13.30
CA ARG A 160 24.85 -10.67 -12.41
C ARG A 160 24.87 -9.31 -13.08
N ASP A 161 25.29 -9.24 -14.33
CA ASP A 161 25.34 -7.98 -15.10
C ASP A 161 23.94 -7.43 -15.38
N ASP A 162 22.95 -8.29 -15.67
CA ASP A 162 21.57 -7.89 -15.90
C ASP A 162 20.89 -7.40 -14.60
N ILE A 163 21.18 -8.02 -13.46
CA ILE A 163 20.70 -7.57 -12.15
C ILE A 163 21.33 -6.24 -11.74
N MET A 164 22.62 -6.05 -11.99
CA MET A 164 23.31 -4.79 -11.71
C MET A 164 22.83 -3.64 -12.59
N ARG A 165 22.55 -3.89 -13.87
CA ARG A 165 21.98 -2.88 -14.79
C ARG A 165 20.58 -2.47 -14.35
N ASN A 166 19.68 -3.41 -14.04
CA ASN A 166 18.34 -3.13 -13.55
C ASN A 166 18.34 -2.38 -12.20
N SER A 167 19.24 -2.70 -11.28
CA SER A 167 19.39 -1.95 -10.02
C SER A 167 19.82 -0.51 -10.24
N ASN A 168 20.72 -0.27 -11.17
CA ASN A 168 21.20 1.09 -11.49
C ASN A 168 20.15 1.94 -12.22
N ASP A 169 19.28 1.32 -13.01
CA ASP A 169 18.18 2.01 -13.69
C ASP A 169 17.05 2.39 -12.72
N ILE A 170 16.75 1.54 -11.73
CA ILE A 170 15.81 1.85 -10.66
C ILE A 170 16.31 3.01 -9.78
N LEU A 171 17.61 3.06 -9.49
CA LEU A 171 18.22 4.15 -8.70
C LEU A 171 18.30 5.49 -9.46
N LYS A 172 18.22 5.48 -10.79
CA LYS A 172 18.17 6.72 -11.60
C LYS A 172 16.77 7.35 -11.62
N ILE A 173 15.73 6.55 -11.51
CA ILE A 173 14.33 7.04 -11.48
C ILE A 173 14.05 7.83 -10.20
N ASP A 174 14.70 7.48 -9.09
CA ASP A 174 14.50 8.13 -7.78
C ASP A 174 15.24 9.48 -7.62
N ARG A 175 16.07 9.88 -8.60
CA ARG A 175 16.87 11.11 -8.53
C ARG A 175 16.32 12.31 -9.30
N ASN A 176 15.15 12.19 -9.92
CA ASN A 176 14.46 13.32 -10.56
C ASN A 176 13.19 13.69 -9.76
N PRO A 177 13.28 14.58 -8.75
CA PRO A 177 12.08 15.19 -8.17
C PRO A 177 11.57 16.26 -9.15
N ILE A 178 10.30 16.10 -9.55
CA ILE A 178 9.49 17.16 -10.16
C ILE A 178 8.99 18.09 -9.04
#